data_e3f2c9fe0db088f61f5d3b5822d49cae
#
_entry.id   e3f2c9fe0db088f61f5d3b5822d49cae
#
_cell.length_a   1.000
_cell.length_b   1.000
_cell.length_c   1.000
_cell.angle_alpha   90.00
_cell.angle_beta   90.00
_cell.angle_gamma   90.00
#
_symmetry.space_group_name_H-M   'P 1'
#
loop_
_entity.id
_entity.type
_entity.pdbx_description
1 polymer ?
#
loop_
_entity_poly.entity_id
_entity_poly.type
_entity_poly.pdbx_seq_one_letter_code
_entity_poly.pdbx_strand_id
1 'polypeptide(L)'
;MVPDENVVKVKIRESFNQNSFPQAESFMRKTKDKEGIFHHIGIYCYKVQTLKKFISFNQSKNELKNKLEQLRALDNNIDINVALANKSPIGVDTKEDYLAIKKIMKYN
;
A
#
# COMPACT_ATOMS: atom_id res chain seq x y z
N MET A 1 -1.33 -12.77 -10.36
CA MET A 1 -1.57 -11.31 -10.49
C MET A 1 -3.01 -10.99 -10.16
N VAL A 2 -3.26 -9.89 -9.48
CA VAL A 2 -4.61 -9.46 -9.10
C VAL A 2 -5.09 -8.45 -10.16
N PRO A 3 -6.07 -8.82 -11.02
CA PRO A 3 -6.53 -7.92 -12.07
C PRO A 3 -7.52 -6.85 -11.59
N ASP A 4 -7.95 -6.90 -10.33
CA ASP A 4 -8.93 -5.98 -9.78
C ASP A 4 -8.30 -4.59 -9.54
N GLU A 5 -8.84 -3.57 -10.18
CA GLU A 5 -8.39 -2.18 -10.04
C GLU A 5 -8.59 -1.61 -8.64
N ASN A 6 -9.52 -2.18 -7.87
CA ASN A 6 -9.75 -1.75 -6.49
C ASN A 6 -8.64 -2.23 -5.56
N VAL A 7 -7.87 -3.21 -5.98
CA VAL A 7 -6.73 -3.70 -5.25
C VAL A 7 -5.49 -2.92 -5.68
N VAL A 8 -4.89 -2.20 -4.75
CA VAL A 8 -3.65 -1.47 -5.00
C VAL A 8 -2.48 -2.44 -4.94
N LYS A 9 -1.58 -2.33 -5.92
CA LYS A 9 -0.38 -3.14 -5.99
C LYS A 9 0.82 -2.27 -5.64
N VAL A 10 1.83 -2.88 -5.04
CA VAL A 10 3.13 -2.23 -4.80
C VAL A 10 4.20 -2.97 -5.58
N LYS A 11 5.03 -2.20 -6.28
CA LYS A 11 6.21 -2.72 -6.96
C LYS A 11 7.42 -2.43 -6.10
N ILE A 12 8.22 -3.45 -5.83
CA ILE A 12 9.44 -3.32 -5.03
C ILE A 12 10.67 -3.22 -5.94
N ARG A 13 11.70 -2.51 -5.48
CA ARG A 13 12.94 -2.30 -6.25
C ARG A 13 13.84 -3.53 -6.24
N GLU A 14 13.77 -4.31 -5.18
CA GLU A 14 14.68 -5.44 -4.95
C GLU A 14 13.92 -6.55 -4.22
N SER A 15 14.45 -7.76 -4.23
CA SER A 15 13.81 -8.89 -3.58
C SER A 15 13.85 -8.78 -2.06
N PHE A 16 12.88 -9.38 -1.38
CA PHE A 16 12.90 -9.49 0.07
C PHE A 16 14.10 -10.30 0.53
N ASN A 17 14.72 -9.86 1.63
CA ASN A 17 15.80 -10.60 2.26
C ASN A 17 15.70 -10.50 3.78
N GLN A 18 16.56 -11.25 4.49
CA GLN A 18 16.51 -11.34 5.95
C GLN A 18 16.97 -10.08 6.68
N ASN A 19 17.79 -9.27 6.01
CA ASN A 19 18.49 -8.17 6.66
C ASN A 19 17.87 -6.81 6.43
N SER A 20 17.02 -6.68 5.42
CA SER A 20 16.41 -5.41 5.09
C SER A 20 15.11 -5.60 4.32
N PHE A 21 14.25 -4.61 4.42
CA PHE A 21 13.03 -4.57 3.64
C PHE A 21 13.29 -3.78 2.35
N PRO A 22 12.85 -4.29 1.18
CA PRO A 22 13.04 -3.56 -0.07
C PRO A 22 12.24 -2.27 -0.08
N GLN A 23 12.72 -1.31 -0.87
CA GLN A 23 12.00 -0.06 -1.08
C GLN A 23 10.90 -0.24 -2.10
N ALA A 24 9.79 0.46 -1.89
CA ALA A 24 8.74 0.56 -2.88
C ALA A 24 9.23 1.42 -4.04
N GLU A 25 9.08 0.91 -5.26
CA GLU A 25 9.36 1.68 -6.45
C GLU A 25 8.14 2.52 -6.83
N SER A 26 6.96 1.92 -6.78
CA SER A 26 5.71 2.60 -7.11
C SER A 26 4.52 1.84 -6.55
N PHE A 27 3.38 2.52 -6.54
CA PHE A 27 2.08 1.94 -6.21
C PHE A 27 1.16 2.18 -7.39
N MET A 28 0.36 1.18 -7.74
CA MET A 28 -0.53 1.27 -8.89
C MET A 28 -1.75 0.38 -8.72
N ARG A 29 -2.80 0.67 -9.49
CA ARG A 29 -4.00 -0.15 -9.52
C ARG A 29 -3.95 -1.17 -10.64
N LYS A 30 -3.28 -0.82 -11.75
CA LYS A 30 -3.09 -1.70 -12.92
C LYS A 30 -1.63 -1.80 -13.25
N THR A 31 -1.19 -2.99 -13.63
CA THR A 31 0.18 -3.20 -14.10
C THR A 31 0.23 -4.38 -15.04
N LYS A 32 1.13 -4.31 -16.01
CA LYS A 32 1.47 -5.43 -16.88
C LYS A 32 2.65 -6.23 -16.35
N ASP A 33 3.34 -5.67 -15.35
CA ASP A 33 4.47 -6.34 -14.72
C ASP A 33 3.99 -7.56 -13.93
N LYS A 34 4.79 -8.61 -13.94
CA LYS A 34 4.50 -9.85 -13.22
C LYS A 34 5.47 -10.10 -12.06
N GLU A 35 6.65 -9.49 -12.12
CA GLU A 35 7.69 -9.65 -11.11
C GLU A 35 7.75 -8.46 -10.18
N GLY A 36 8.03 -8.72 -8.91
CA GLY A 36 8.17 -7.67 -7.90
C GLY A 36 6.88 -6.95 -7.58
N ILE A 37 5.74 -7.54 -7.88
CA ILE A 37 4.41 -6.96 -7.66
C ILE A 37 3.71 -7.71 -6.55
N PHE A 38 3.20 -6.97 -5.55
CA PHE A 38 2.52 -7.53 -4.39
C PHE A 38 1.23 -6.78 -4.12
N HIS A 39 0.28 -7.46 -3.48
CA HIS A 39 -0.94 -6.83 -2.99
C HIS A 39 -0.58 -5.88 -1.85
N HIS A 40 -0.91 -4.61 -1.99
CA HIS A 40 -0.67 -3.59 -0.98
C HIS A 40 -1.69 -3.69 0.14
N ILE A 41 -1.20 -3.79 1.37
CA ILE A 41 -2.01 -3.68 2.57
C ILE A 41 -1.80 -2.29 3.12
N GLY A 42 -2.89 -1.53 3.34
CA GLY A 42 -2.81 -0.12 3.70
C GLY A 42 -2.43 0.14 5.16
N ILE A 43 -1.39 -0.51 5.65
CA ILE A 43 -0.88 -0.33 7.01
C ILE A 43 0.51 0.27 6.94
N TYR A 44 0.71 1.42 7.57
CA TYR A 44 1.96 2.17 7.54
C TYR A 44 2.49 2.45 8.95
N CYS A 45 3.80 2.39 9.08
CA CYS A 45 4.50 2.81 10.29
C CYS A 45 5.39 3.98 9.94
N TYR A 46 5.22 5.09 10.64
CA TYR A 46 5.98 6.32 10.39
C TYR A 46 6.83 6.68 11.60
N LYS A 47 8.04 7.17 11.32
CA LYS A 47 8.74 7.98 12.32
C LYS A 47 7.96 9.29 12.47
N VAL A 48 7.83 9.79 13.69
CA VAL A 48 7.05 11.00 13.95
C VAL A 48 7.52 12.18 13.12
N GLN A 49 8.82 12.36 12.97
CA GLN A 49 9.38 13.46 12.17
C GLN A 49 9.02 13.31 10.69
N THR A 50 9.04 12.08 10.18
CA THR A 50 8.66 11.80 8.78
C THR A 50 7.19 12.08 8.55
N LEU A 51 6.34 11.70 9.50
CA LEU A 51 4.91 11.97 9.40
C LEU A 51 4.63 13.48 9.39
N LYS A 52 5.28 14.24 10.26
CA LYS A 52 5.16 15.70 10.27
C LYS A 52 5.57 16.32 8.94
N LYS A 53 6.64 15.81 8.36
CA LYS A 53 7.12 16.26 7.06
C LYS A 53 6.11 15.92 5.95
N PHE A 54 5.58 14.70 5.97
CA PHE A 54 4.59 14.23 5.00
C PHE A 54 3.34 15.11 4.97
N ILE A 55 2.78 15.41 6.13
CA ILE A 55 1.55 16.22 6.20
C ILE A 55 1.79 17.68 5.81
N SER A 56 3.05 18.14 5.79
CA SER A 56 3.39 19.49 5.33
C SER A 56 3.39 19.64 3.82
N PHE A 57 3.44 18.54 3.07
CA PHE A 57 3.46 18.57 1.61
C PHE A 57 2.05 18.80 1.05
N ASN A 58 1.99 19.51 -0.07
CA ASN A 58 0.76 19.58 -0.86
C ASN A 58 0.55 18.24 -1.56
N GLN A 59 -0.70 17.95 -1.91
CA GLN A 59 -1.01 16.78 -2.70
C GLN A 59 -0.24 16.81 -4.04
N SER A 60 0.40 15.69 -4.38
CA SER A 60 1.17 15.60 -5.62
C SER A 60 0.26 15.30 -6.81
N LYS A 61 0.75 15.57 -8.02
CA LYS A 61 0.00 15.27 -9.24
C LYS A 61 -0.29 13.78 -9.39
N ASN A 62 0.71 12.95 -9.11
CA ASN A 62 0.54 11.49 -9.17
C ASN A 62 -0.46 10.99 -8.15
N GLU A 63 -0.44 11.54 -6.95
CA GLU A 63 -1.39 11.22 -5.88
C GLU A 63 -2.82 11.51 -6.33
N LEU A 64 -3.06 12.69 -6.88
CA LEU A 64 -4.39 13.11 -7.32
C LEU A 64 -4.88 12.29 -8.51
N LYS A 65 -3.99 12.04 -9.46
CA LYS A 65 -4.31 11.27 -10.66
C LYS A 65 -4.70 9.83 -10.34
N ASN A 66 -3.97 9.19 -9.44
CA ASN A 66 -4.16 7.78 -9.10
C ASN A 66 -5.01 7.56 -7.86
N LYS A 67 -5.34 8.63 -7.13
CA LYS A 67 -6.05 8.58 -5.85
C LYS A 67 -5.34 7.66 -4.86
N LEU A 68 -4.03 7.81 -4.76
CA LEU A 68 -3.17 7.04 -3.88
C LEU A 68 -2.28 7.99 -3.09
N GLU A 69 -2.60 8.18 -1.81
CA GLU A 69 -1.95 9.14 -0.92
C GLU A 69 -0.45 8.87 -0.75
N GLN A 70 -0.05 7.61 -0.72
CA GLN A 70 1.35 7.23 -0.54
C GLN A 70 2.27 7.69 -1.68
N LEU A 71 1.71 8.03 -2.85
CA LEU A 71 2.51 8.57 -3.94
C LEU A 71 3.07 9.96 -3.60
N ARG A 72 2.42 10.69 -2.69
CA ARG A 72 2.94 11.97 -2.19
C ARG A 72 4.31 11.78 -1.54
N ALA A 73 4.47 10.71 -0.78
CA ALA A 73 5.75 10.42 -0.14
C ALA A 73 6.84 10.13 -1.18
N LEU A 74 6.55 9.26 -2.15
CA LEU A 74 7.52 8.93 -3.19
C LEU A 74 7.86 10.14 -4.06
N ASP A 75 6.87 10.97 -4.39
CA ASP A 75 7.08 12.17 -5.20
C ASP A 75 7.93 13.23 -4.47
N ASN A 76 8.02 13.15 -3.15
CA ASN A 76 8.84 14.02 -2.32
C ASN A 76 10.11 13.33 -1.80
N ASN A 77 10.52 12.24 -2.44
CA ASN A 77 11.75 11.52 -2.15
C ASN A 77 11.80 10.92 -0.74
N ILE A 78 10.66 10.55 -0.20
CA ILE A 78 10.59 9.79 1.04
C ILE A 78 10.54 8.31 0.68
N ASP A 79 11.53 7.55 1.18
CA ASP A 79 11.59 6.12 0.94
C ASP A 79 10.55 5.38 1.76
N ILE A 80 9.89 4.41 1.11
CA ILE A 80 8.94 3.52 1.78
C ILE A 80 9.49 2.10 1.69
N ASN A 81 9.79 1.51 2.83
CA ASN A 81 10.24 0.13 2.89
C ASN A 81 9.04 -0.80 3.07
N VAL A 82 9.08 -1.94 2.38
CA VAL A 82 7.95 -2.86 2.30
C VAL A 82 8.25 -4.12 3.08
N ALA A 83 7.35 -4.50 3.97
CA ALA A 83 7.42 -5.75 4.70
C ALA A 83 6.37 -6.71 4.14
N LEU A 84 6.73 -8.00 4.08
CA LEU A 84 5.84 -9.04 3.58
C LEU A 84 4.96 -9.57 4.69
N ALA A 85 3.64 -9.62 4.44
CA ALA A 85 2.69 -10.23 5.35
C ALA A 85 2.27 -11.61 4.83
N ASN A 86 1.98 -12.53 5.73
CA ASN A 86 1.60 -13.89 5.36
C ASN A 86 0.18 -13.98 4.81
N LYS A 87 -0.70 -13.08 5.21
CA LYS A 87 -2.09 -13.06 4.77
C LYS A 87 -2.53 -11.64 4.52
N SER A 88 -3.31 -11.43 3.46
CA SER A 88 -3.97 -10.16 3.22
C SER A 88 -5.24 -10.09 4.06
N PRO A 89 -5.43 -9.02 4.84
CA PRO A 89 -6.70 -8.80 5.51
C PRO A 89 -7.80 -8.49 4.49
N ILE A 90 -9.03 -8.75 4.85
CA ILE A 90 -10.19 -8.41 4.03
C ILE A 90 -10.46 -6.92 4.22
N GLY A 91 -10.40 -6.16 3.13
CA GLY A 91 -10.79 -4.75 3.16
C GLY A 91 -12.30 -4.59 3.19
N VAL A 92 -12.77 -3.53 3.83
CA VAL A 92 -14.20 -3.23 3.92
C VAL A 92 -14.48 -1.94 3.16
N ASP A 93 -14.85 -2.08 1.89
CA ASP A 93 -15.21 -0.95 1.02
C ASP A 93 -16.69 -0.92 0.67
N THR A 94 -17.37 -2.07 0.81
CA THR A 94 -18.78 -2.22 0.45
C THR A 94 -19.56 -2.82 1.63
N LYS A 95 -20.91 -2.75 1.53
CA LYS A 95 -21.77 -3.40 2.51
C LYS A 95 -21.57 -4.91 2.53
N GLU A 96 -21.31 -5.50 1.37
CA GLU A 96 -21.04 -6.93 1.26
C GLU A 96 -19.77 -7.31 2.00
N ASP A 97 -18.72 -6.50 1.85
CA ASP A 97 -17.46 -6.67 2.59
C ASP A 97 -17.69 -6.59 4.09
N TYR A 98 -18.50 -5.62 4.52
CA TYR A 98 -18.84 -5.46 5.93
C TYR A 98 -19.54 -6.70 6.50
N LEU A 99 -20.52 -7.23 5.75
CA LEU A 99 -21.24 -8.43 6.18
C LEU A 99 -20.32 -9.65 6.23
N ALA A 100 -19.39 -9.77 5.30
CA ALA A 100 -18.41 -10.85 5.29
C ALA A 100 -17.50 -10.79 6.51
N ILE A 101 -16.94 -9.60 6.81
CA ILE A 101 -16.05 -9.43 7.96
C ILE A 101 -16.81 -9.63 9.28
N LYS A 102 -18.06 -9.22 9.34
CA LYS A 102 -18.89 -9.39 10.53
C LYS A 102 -19.08 -10.86 10.88
N LYS A 103 -19.19 -11.74 9.89
CA LYS A 103 -19.27 -13.19 10.10
C LYS A 103 -17.97 -13.77 10.65
N ILE A 104 -16.84 -13.24 10.20
CA ILE A 104 -15.51 -13.71 10.61
C ILE A 104 -15.18 -13.22 12.01
N MET A 105 -15.53 -11.97 12.30
CA MET A 105 -15.27 -11.32 13.59
C MET A 105 -16.45 -11.57 14.53
N LYS A 106 -16.50 -12.76 15.12
CA LYS A 106 -17.52 -13.03 16.13
C LYS A 106 -17.01 -12.55 17.48
N TYR A 107 -17.68 -11.53 18.00
CA TYR A 107 -17.45 -11.09 19.38
C TYR A 107 -18.41 -11.83 20.30
N ASN A 108 -17.85 -12.40 21.31
CA ASN A 108 -18.64 -12.98 22.38
C ASN A 108 -18.94 -11.94 23.46
#